data_516a34ae617b862dbcd2cba3dac23d13
#
_entry.id   516a34ae617b862dbcd2cba3dac23d13
#
_cell.length_a   1.000
_cell.length_b   1.000
_cell.length_c   1.000
_cell.angle_alpha   90.00
_cell.angle_beta   90.00
_cell.angle_gamma   90.00
#
_symmetry.space_group_name_H-M   'P 1'
#
loop_
_entity.id
_entity.type
_entity.pdbx_description
1 polymer ?
#
loop_
_entity_poly.entity_id
_entity_poly.type
_entity_poly.pdbx_seq_one_letter_code
_entity_poly.pdbx_strand_id
1 'polypeptide(L)'
;GYAKGSAKVLDTSVIIDGRIFDLCQTGFIEGTLVIPSFVLDELRHISDSADSLKRNRGRRGLDILNKIQKELEIETKIWEGDFKDIPEVDSKLLKLAQKLNGKVITNDFNLNKVAEFQGVPVLNINELANAIKPVVLPGEEMKIIVIKDGKESTQGIGYLDDGTMIVVEG
;
A
#
# COMPACT_ATOMS: atom_id res chain seq x y z
N GLY A 1 -13.31 -8.21 -20.41
CA GLY A 1 -13.60 -8.38 -19.03
C GLY A 1 -12.35 -8.47 -18.17
N TYR A 2 -12.58 -8.41 -16.88
CA TYR A 2 -11.50 -8.51 -15.90
C TYR A 2 -11.42 -9.94 -15.37
N ALA A 3 -10.23 -10.33 -14.86
CA ALA A 3 -10.00 -11.61 -14.24
C ALA A 3 -10.94 -11.83 -13.04
N LYS A 4 -11.05 -13.08 -12.59
CA LYS A 4 -11.87 -13.43 -11.44
C LYS A 4 -11.49 -12.57 -10.22
N GLY A 5 -12.48 -12.13 -9.49
CA GLY A 5 -12.35 -11.08 -8.49
C GLY A 5 -12.64 -9.73 -9.12
N SER A 6 -12.41 -8.64 -8.46
CA SER A 6 -12.65 -7.30 -8.97
C SER A 6 -11.36 -6.63 -9.44
N ALA A 7 -11.51 -5.57 -10.20
CA ALA A 7 -10.38 -4.70 -10.55
C ALA A 7 -9.87 -4.02 -9.27
N LYS A 8 -8.55 -3.97 -9.12
CA LYS A 8 -7.86 -3.30 -8.01
C LYS A 8 -7.07 -2.13 -8.59
N VAL A 9 -7.56 -0.92 -8.37
CA VAL A 9 -6.92 0.30 -8.87
C VAL A 9 -5.83 0.71 -7.89
N LEU A 10 -4.59 0.85 -8.37
CA LEU A 10 -3.45 1.16 -7.51
C LEU A 10 -3.24 2.67 -7.38
N ASP A 11 -3.15 3.14 -6.13
CA ASP A 11 -2.73 4.49 -5.80
C ASP A 11 -1.20 4.61 -5.95
N THR A 12 -0.71 5.80 -6.28
CA THR A 12 0.71 6.09 -6.41
C THR A 12 1.50 5.71 -5.15
N SER A 13 0.96 6.03 -3.98
CA SER A 13 1.63 5.78 -2.70
C SER A 13 1.89 4.29 -2.44
N VAL A 14 0.96 3.42 -2.80
CA VAL A 14 1.10 1.98 -2.58
C VAL A 14 2.13 1.36 -3.53
N ILE A 15 2.28 1.93 -4.73
CA ILE A 15 3.29 1.49 -5.68
C ILE A 15 4.69 1.85 -5.16
N ILE A 16 4.87 3.09 -4.72
CA ILE A 16 6.16 3.55 -4.14
C ILE A 16 6.52 2.73 -2.90
N ASP A 17 5.55 2.42 -2.06
CA ASP A 17 5.73 1.58 -0.87
C ASP A 17 6.31 0.20 -1.24
N GLY A 18 5.79 -0.43 -2.28
CA GLY A 18 6.31 -1.68 -2.83
C GLY A 18 5.79 -2.95 -2.20
N ARG A 19 5.15 -2.92 -1.02
CA ARG A 19 4.62 -4.13 -0.36
C ARG A 19 3.53 -4.82 -1.18
N ILE A 20 2.89 -4.11 -2.10
CA ILE A 20 1.89 -4.68 -3.01
C ILE A 20 2.46 -5.85 -3.82
N PHE A 21 3.73 -5.79 -4.20
CA PHE A 21 4.39 -6.86 -4.92
C PHE A 21 4.36 -8.16 -4.11
N ASP A 22 4.82 -8.12 -2.86
CA ASP A 22 4.85 -9.29 -1.99
C ASP A 22 3.45 -9.81 -1.66
N LEU A 23 2.50 -8.90 -1.45
CA LEU A 23 1.10 -9.27 -1.17
C LEU A 23 0.46 -10.02 -2.34
N CYS A 24 0.74 -9.61 -3.57
CA CYS A 24 0.25 -10.31 -4.76
C CYS A 24 0.83 -11.72 -4.87
N GLN A 25 2.07 -11.89 -4.46
CA GLN A 25 2.70 -13.22 -4.46
C GLN A 25 2.05 -14.20 -3.48
N THR A 26 1.46 -13.69 -2.39
CA THR A 26 0.79 -14.55 -1.40
C THR A 26 -0.55 -15.10 -1.87
N GLY A 27 -1.15 -14.48 -2.89
CA GLY A 27 -2.48 -14.85 -3.36
C GLY A 27 -3.64 -14.20 -2.60
N PHE A 28 -3.38 -13.36 -1.59
CA PHE A 28 -4.45 -12.62 -0.89
C PHE A 28 -5.06 -11.52 -1.76
N ILE A 29 -4.32 -11.01 -2.73
CA ILE A 29 -4.84 -10.04 -3.69
C ILE A 29 -5.15 -10.78 -4.98
N GLU A 30 -6.41 -10.74 -5.39
CA GLU A 30 -6.92 -11.41 -6.59
C GLU A 30 -7.47 -10.40 -7.60
N GLY A 31 -7.76 -10.89 -8.79
CA GLY A 31 -8.37 -10.12 -9.87
C GLY A 31 -7.31 -9.48 -10.75
N THR A 32 -7.59 -8.27 -11.19
CA THR A 32 -6.72 -7.52 -12.09
C THR A 32 -6.18 -6.28 -11.38
N LEU A 33 -4.87 -6.10 -11.38
CA LEU A 33 -4.26 -4.84 -10.96
C LEU A 33 -4.42 -3.82 -12.09
N VAL A 34 -5.01 -2.69 -11.79
CA VAL A 34 -5.22 -1.61 -12.74
C VAL A 34 -4.33 -0.44 -12.38
N ILE A 35 -3.47 -0.06 -13.32
CA ILE A 35 -2.55 1.06 -13.15
C ILE A 35 -3.02 2.17 -14.10
N PRO A 36 -3.64 3.23 -13.55
CA PRO A 36 -4.09 4.32 -14.40
C PRO A 36 -2.93 5.08 -15.03
N SER A 37 -3.10 5.54 -16.26
CA SER A 37 -2.09 6.36 -16.94
C SER A 37 -1.76 7.63 -16.15
N PHE A 38 -2.73 8.22 -15.49
CA PHE A 38 -2.48 9.42 -14.65
C PHE A 38 -1.63 9.12 -13.41
N VAL A 39 -1.65 7.88 -12.92
CA VAL A 39 -0.72 7.44 -11.86
C VAL A 39 0.69 7.26 -12.43
N LEU A 40 0.82 6.67 -13.61
CA LEU A 40 2.10 6.57 -14.31
C LEU A 40 2.70 7.95 -14.58
N ASP A 41 1.89 8.88 -15.02
CA ASP A 41 2.34 10.25 -15.28
C ASP A 41 2.82 10.93 -13.99
N GLU A 42 2.12 10.72 -12.89
CA GLU A 42 2.54 11.23 -11.58
C GLU A 42 3.90 10.64 -11.17
N LEU A 43 4.08 9.32 -11.32
CA LEU A 43 5.35 8.66 -11.01
C LEU A 43 6.50 9.19 -11.87
N ARG A 44 6.27 9.39 -13.17
CA ARG A 44 7.25 9.96 -14.07
C ARG A 44 7.60 11.38 -13.68
N HIS A 45 6.60 12.19 -13.33
CA HIS A 45 6.82 13.56 -12.89
C HIS A 45 7.64 13.59 -11.59
N ILE A 46 7.33 12.74 -10.63
CA ILE A 46 8.08 12.61 -9.38
C ILE A 46 9.53 12.15 -9.68
N SER A 47 9.71 11.20 -10.60
CA SER A 47 11.03 10.67 -10.95
C SER A 47 11.93 11.70 -11.67
N ASP A 48 11.33 12.75 -12.22
CA ASP A 48 12.04 13.85 -12.87
C ASP A 48 12.25 15.06 -11.95
N SER A 49 11.88 14.94 -10.68
CA SER A 49 12.03 16.02 -9.70
C SER A 49 13.49 16.42 -9.49
N ALA A 50 13.73 17.70 -9.28
CA ALA A 50 15.04 18.21 -8.87
C ALA A 50 15.41 17.80 -7.45
N ASP A 51 14.41 17.57 -6.59
CA ASP A 51 14.60 17.05 -5.24
C ASP A 51 15.01 15.57 -5.31
N SER A 52 16.20 15.25 -4.81
CA SER A 52 16.75 13.90 -4.88
C SER A 52 15.89 12.86 -4.16
N LEU A 53 15.28 13.23 -3.04
CA LEU A 53 14.43 12.31 -2.28
C LEU A 53 13.15 11.97 -3.05
N LYS A 54 12.48 12.97 -3.61
CA LYS A 54 11.30 12.76 -4.46
C LYS A 54 11.65 11.95 -5.70
N ARG A 55 12.76 12.32 -6.37
CA ARG A 55 13.22 11.62 -7.56
C ARG A 55 13.44 10.13 -7.28
N ASN A 56 14.09 9.79 -6.18
CA ASN A 56 14.34 8.40 -5.81
C ASN A 56 13.05 7.64 -5.54
N ARG A 57 12.06 8.28 -4.91
CA ARG A 57 10.75 7.68 -4.66
C ARG A 57 10.01 7.40 -5.97
N GLY A 58 10.02 8.33 -6.90
CA GLY A 58 9.41 8.15 -8.21
C GLY A 58 10.07 7.01 -9.00
N ARG A 59 11.39 6.95 -9.00
CA ARG A 59 12.15 5.87 -9.65
C ARG A 59 11.86 4.52 -9.01
N ARG A 60 11.78 4.47 -7.68
CA ARG A 60 11.39 3.24 -6.97
C ARG A 60 10.01 2.77 -7.43
N GLY A 61 9.04 3.66 -7.53
CA GLY A 61 7.69 3.31 -7.99
C GLY A 61 7.70 2.73 -9.41
N LEU A 62 8.44 3.33 -10.32
CA LEU A 62 8.57 2.83 -11.69
C LEU A 62 9.25 1.44 -11.71
N ASP A 63 10.26 1.24 -10.89
CA ASP A 63 10.93 -0.06 -10.77
C ASP A 63 9.98 -1.13 -10.22
N ILE A 64 9.18 -0.81 -9.22
CA ILE A 64 8.17 -1.71 -8.66
C ILE A 64 7.13 -2.09 -9.72
N LEU A 65 6.64 -1.13 -10.49
CA LEU A 65 5.69 -1.41 -11.58
C LEU A 65 6.29 -2.35 -12.62
N ASN A 66 7.53 -2.11 -13.00
CA ASN A 66 8.22 -2.97 -13.95
C ASN A 66 8.36 -4.40 -13.40
N LYS A 67 8.69 -4.52 -12.13
CA LYS A 67 8.79 -5.80 -11.43
C LYS A 67 7.45 -6.54 -11.37
N ILE A 68 6.38 -5.83 -11.05
CA ILE A 68 5.01 -6.37 -11.04
C ILE A 68 4.66 -6.95 -12.41
N GLN A 69 4.89 -6.19 -13.47
CA GLN A 69 4.55 -6.62 -14.83
C GLN A 69 5.36 -7.82 -15.31
N LYS A 70 6.62 -7.93 -14.89
CA LYS A 70 7.52 -9.00 -15.35
C LYS A 70 7.45 -10.26 -14.51
N GLU A 71 7.23 -10.14 -13.20
CA GLU A 71 7.44 -11.26 -12.28
C GLU A 71 6.17 -11.80 -11.65
N LEU A 72 5.06 -11.05 -11.68
CA LEU A 72 3.79 -11.52 -11.10
C LEU A 72 2.92 -12.21 -12.15
N GLU A 73 2.23 -13.27 -11.71
CA GLU A 73 1.25 -13.98 -12.54
C GLU A 73 -0.10 -13.26 -12.58
N ILE A 74 -0.38 -12.40 -11.59
CA ILE A 74 -1.62 -11.65 -11.54
C ILE A 74 -1.74 -10.73 -12.79
N GLU A 75 -2.93 -10.70 -13.37
CA GLU A 75 -3.17 -9.85 -14.53
C GLU A 75 -2.99 -8.38 -14.16
N THR A 76 -2.21 -7.66 -14.97
CA THR A 76 -1.92 -6.23 -14.76
C THR A 76 -2.27 -5.48 -16.03
N LYS A 77 -3.12 -4.47 -15.89
CA LYS A 77 -3.56 -3.63 -17.02
C LYS A 77 -3.26 -2.16 -16.75
N ILE A 78 -2.77 -1.48 -17.77
CA ILE A 78 -2.66 -0.03 -17.76
C ILE A 78 -3.96 0.52 -18.32
N TRP A 79 -4.63 1.37 -17.55
CA TRP A 79 -5.84 2.03 -18.01
C TRP A 79 -5.46 3.40 -18.59
N GLU A 80 -5.65 3.56 -19.87
CA GLU A 80 -5.16 4.73 -20.62
C GLU A 80 -6.13 5.91 -20.66
N GLY A 81 -7.32 5.78 -20.06
CA GLY A 81 -8.26 6.88 -19.98
C GLY A 81 -7.86 7.95 -18.97
N ASP A 82 -8.62 9.02 -18.93
CA ASP A 82 -8.47 10.09 -17.94
C ASP A 82 -9.83 10.73 -17.67
N PHE A 83 -9.89 11.49 -16.58
CA PHE A 83 -11.06 12.29 -16.19
C PHE A 83 -10.62 13.76 -16.17
N LYS A 84 -10.65 14.38 -17.33
CA LYS A 84 -10.09 15.74 -17.54
C LYS A 84 -10.79 16.82 -16.72
N ASP A 85 -12.04 16.61 -16.36
CA ASP A 85 -12.84 17.50 -15.53
C ASP A 85 -12.57 17.34 -14.03
N ILE A 86 -11.78 16.32 -13.65
CA ILE A 86 -11.40 16.06 -12.26
C ILE A 86 -9.91 16.39 -12.10
N PRO A 87 -9.54 17.42 -11.32
CA PRO A 87 -8.14 17.83 -11.21
C PRO A 87 -7.31 16.95 -10.28
N GLU A 88 -7.93 16.32 -9.28
CA GLU A 88 -7.21 15.61 -8.21
C GLU A 88 -7.09 14.12 -8.52
N VAL A 89 -5.88 13.56 -8.34
CA VAL A 89 -5.59 12.15 -8.60
C VAL A 89 -6.43 11.24 -7.71
N ASP A 90 -6.57 11.57 -6.44
CA ASP A 90 -7.37 10.77 -5.50
C ASP A 90 -8.82 10.62 -5.97
N SER A 91 -9.42 11.72 -6.43
CA SER A 91 -10.78 11.72 -6.95
C SER A 91 -10.89 10.92 -8.25
N LYS A 92 -9.87 10.97 -9.09
CA LYS A 92 -9.81 10.16 -10.33
C LYS A 92 -9.74 8.67 -10.01
N LEU A 93 -8.98 8.29 -8.99
CA LEU A 93 -8.86 6.89 -8.55
C LEU A 93 -10.22 6.34 -8.11
N LEU A 94 -10.95 7.09 -7.30
CA LEU A 94 -12.27 6.69 -6.83
C LEU A 94 -13.27 6.59 -7.98
N LYS A 95 -13.23 7.54 -8.89
CA LYS A 95 -14.08 7.54 -10.09
C LYS A 95 -13.81 6.31 -10.96
N LEU A 96 -12.55 5.99 -11.16
CA LEU A 96 -12.18 4.81 -11.95
C LEU A 96 -12.63 3.52 -11.27
N ALA A 97 -12.44 3.40 -9.96
CA ALA A 97 -12.90 2.23 -9.21
C ALA A 97 -14.42 2.04 -9.32
N GLN A 98 -15.19 3.13 -9.25
CA GLN A 98 -16.64 3.09 -9.48
C GLN A 98 -16.97 2.61 -10.90
N LYS A 99 -16.29 3.16 -11.89
CA LYS A 99 -16.50 2.81 -13.30
C LYS A 99 -16.23 1.32 -13.56
N LEU A 100 -15.21 0.76 -12.92
CA LEU A 100 -14.80 -0.63 -13.09
C LEU A 100 -15.51 -1.58 -12.11
N ASN A 101 -16.34 -1.04 -11.23
CA ASN A 101 -16.95 -1.79 -10.13
C ASN A 101 -15.89 -2.55 -9.31
N GLY A 102 -14.78 -1.86 -9.05
CA GLY A 102 -13.61 -2.41 -8.38
C GLY A 102 -13.31 -1.75 -7.05
N LYS A 103 -12.08 -1.95 -6.59
CA LYS A 103 -11.58 -1.42 -5.33
C LYS A 103 -10.33 -0.59 -5.58
N VAL A 104 -10.03 0.32 -4.65
CA VAL A 104 -8.75 1.05 -4.65
C VAL A 104 -7.82 0.42 -3.61
N ILE A 105 -6.56 0.22 -3.97
CA ILE A 105 -5.51 -0.18 -3.02
C ILE A 105 -4.66 1.04 -2.73
N THR A 106 -4.55 1.39 -1.45
CA THR A 106 -3.81 2.55 -0.98
C THR A 106 -3.13 2.27 0.37
N ASN A 107 -2.25 3.14 0.79
CA ASN A 107 -1.76 3.19 2.17
C ASN A 107 -2.12 4.51 2.88
N ASP A 108 -2.96 5.32 2.28
CA ASP A 108 -3.38 6.62 2.79
C ASP A 108 -4.76 6.52 3.46
N PHE A 109 -4.82 6.77 4.78
CA PHE A 109 -6.08 6.75 5.53
C PHE A 109 -7.04 7.86 5.15
N ASN A 110 -6.53 8.98 4.63
CA ASN A 110 -7.40 10.06 4.16
C ASN A 110 -8.24 9.62 2.97
N LEU A 111 -7.66 8.82 2.09
CA LEU A 111 -8.40 8.26 0.96
C LEU A 111 -9.51 7.31 1.43
N ASN A 112 -9.27 6.55 2.51
CA ASN A 112 -10.30 5.69 3.10
C ASN A 112 -11.55 6.48 3.46
N LYS A 113 -11.39 7.63 4.08
CA LYS A 113 -12.52 8.46 4.52
C LYS A 113 -13.34 9.00 3.34
N VAL A 114 -12.67 9.49 2.32
CA VAL A 114 -13.33 10.01 1.10
C VAL A 114 -14.03 8.87 0.35
N ALA A 115 -13.36 7.73 0.25
CA ALA A 115 -13.89 6.55 -0.43
C ALA A 115 -15.15 6.01 0.27
N GLU A 116 -15.13 5.95 1.60
CA GLU A 116 -16.28 5.52 2.40
C GLU A 116 -17.51 6.39 2.11
N PHE A 117 -17.30 7.71 2.08
CA PHE A 117 -18.36 8.66 1.78
C PHE A 117 -18.94 8.46 0.37
N GLN A 118 -18.12 8.04 -0.58
CA GLN A 118 -18.53 7.80 -1.97
C GLN A 118 -18.98 6.36 -2.23
N GLY A 119 -18.91 5.49 -1.22
CA GLY A 119 -19.30 4.09 -1.37
C GLY A 119 -18.32 3.26 -2.18
N VAL A 120 -17.05 3.65 -2.25
CA VAL A 120 -16.00 2.93 -2.97
C VAL A 120 -15.23 2.05 -1.98
N PRO A 121 -15.14 0.73 -2.20
CA PRO A 121 -14.34 -0.14 -1.35
C PRO A 121 -12.84 0.18 -1.49
N VAL A 122 -12.15 0.23 -0.36
CA VAL A 122 -10.71 0.47 -0.29
C VAL A 122 -10.03 -0.66 0.46
N LEU A 123 -8.91 -1.12 -0.07
CA LEU A 123 -7.99 -2.03 0.60
C LEU A 123 -6.78 -1.20 1.05
N ASN A 124 -6.65 -0.98 2.35
CA ASN A 124 -5.56 -0.21 2.90
C ASN A 124 -4.45 -1.13 3.41
N ILE A 125 -3.24 -1.00 2.85
CA ILE A 125 -2.09 -1.85 3.18
C ILE A 125 -1.70 -1.72 4.65
N ASN A 126 -1.82 -0.53 5.23
CA ASN A 126 -1.48 -0.32 6.64
C ASN A 126 -2.51 -0.95 7.58
N GLU A 127 -3.78 -0.95 7.21
CA GLU A 127 -4.81 -1.70 7.95
C GLU A 127 -4.53 -3.20 7.91
N LEU A 128 -4.16 -3.71 6.74
CA LEU A 128 -3.79 -5.11 6.59
C LEU A 128 -2.60 -5.46 7.47
N ALA A 129 -1.54 -4.65 7.44
CA ALA A 129 -0.35 -4.86 8.26
C ALA A 129 -0.69 -4.91 9.75
N ASN A 130 -1.59 -4.04 10.22
CA ASN A 130 -2.05 -4.06 11.61
C ASN A 130 -2.87 -5.30 11.94
N ALA A 131 -3.69 -5.75 11.01
CA ALA A 131 -4.56 -6.92 11.24
C ALA A 131 -3.78 -8.23 11.35
N ILE A 132 -2.62 -8.33 10.72
CA ILE A 132 -1.80 -9.56 10.71
C ILE A 132 -0.65 -9.54 11.71
N LYS A 133 -0.64 -8.57 12.63
CA LYS A 133 0.34 -8.59 13.71
C LYS A 133 0.25 -9.87 14.53
N PRO A 134 1.39 -10.40 15.02
CA PRO A 134 1.37 -11.59 15.86
C PRO A 134 0.42 -11.43 17.05
N VAL A 135 -0.32 -12.50 17.32
CA VAL A 135 -1.19 -12.55 18.51
C VAL A 135 -0.36 -13.07 19.66
N VAL A 136 -0.26 -12.28 20.72
CA VAL A 136 0.43 -12.66 21.96
C VAL A 136 -0.61 -12.71 23.07
N LEU A 137 -0.75 -13.89 23.71
CA LEU A 137 -1.70 -14.10 24.78
C LEU A 137 -1.03 -13.95 26.13
N PRO A 138 -1.75 -13.44 27.17
CA PRO A 138 -1.19 -13.38 28.50
C PRO A 138 -0.71 -14.74 28.98
N GLY A 139 0.47 -14.79 29.58
CA GLY A 139 1.09 -16.02 30.06
C GLY A 139 1.98 -16.74 29.07
N GLU A 140 1.99 -16.34 27.80
CA GLU A 140 2.91 -16.88 26.82
C GLU A 140 4.33 -16.31 27.02
N GLU A 141 5.33 -17.16 26.87
CA GLU A 141 6.72 -16.76 26.92
C GLU A 141 7.20 -16.26 25.56
N MET A 142 8.08 -15.26 25.58
CA MET A 142 8.75 -14.78 24.37
C MET A 142 10.17 -14.34 24.70
N LYS A 143 11.07 -14.46 23.75
CA LYS A 143 12.43 -13.92 23.87
C LYS A 143 12.47 -12.55 23.22
N ILE A 144 12.88 -11.55 24.01
CA ILE A 144 13.02 -10.18 23.54
C ILE A 144 14.43 -9.70 23.87
N ILE A 145 15.10 -9.11 22.89
CA ILE A 145 16.35 -8.41 23.09
C ILE A 145 16.01 -6.97 23.42
N VAL A 146 16.32 -6.55 24.63
CA VAL A 146 16.14 -5.16 25.07
C VAL A 146 17.26 -4.32 24.46
N ILE A 147 16.91 -3.34 23.64
CA ILE A 147 17.86 -2.54 22.87
C ILE A 147 17.95 -1.08 23.31
N LYS A 148 17.01 -0.62 24.11
CA LYS A 148 17.03 0.75 24.65
C LYS A 148 16.17 0.87 25.89
N ASP A 149 16.38 1.97 26.65
CA ASP A 149 15.56 2.27 27.82
C ASP A 149 14.15 2.66 27.42
N GLY A 150 13.20 2.29 28.27
CA GLY A 150 11.82 2.71 28.13
C GLY A 150 11.58 4.11 28.70
N LYS A 151 10.31 4.48 28.73
CA LYS A 151 9.86 5.78 29.22
C LYS A 151 10.11 5.94 30.73
N GLU A 152 10.03 4.85 31.47
CA GLU A 152 10.30 4.82 32.93
C GLU A 152 11.61 4.07 33.22
N SER A 153 12.19 4.35 34.38
CA SER A 153 13.52 3.84 34.75
C SER A 153 13.62 2.33 34.83
N THR A 154 12.50 1.63 35.05
CA THR A 154 12.44 0.17 35.18
C THR A 154 12.06 -0.53 33.87
N GLN A 155 11.89 0.25 32.79
CA GLN A 155 11.42 -0.27 31.52
C GLN A 155 12.52 -0.37 30.48
N GLY A 156 12.48 -1.47 29.72
CA GLY A 156 13.30 -1.62 28.52
C GLY A 156 12.41 -1.80 27.28
N ILE A 157 12.96 -1.51 26.12
CA ILE A 157 12.23 -1.63 24.85
C ILE A 157 12.97 -2.60 23.93
N GLY A 158 12.21 -3.53 23.37
CA GLY A 158 12.64 -4.41 22.31
C GLY A 158 11.60 -4.45 21.19
N TYR A 159 11.92 -5.19 20.13
CA TYR A 159 11.04 -5.30 18.97
C TYR A 159 10.91 -6.76 18.53
N LEU A 160 9.71 -7.13 18.10
CA LEU A 160 9.48 -8.39 17.41
C LEU A 160 10.01 -8.29 15.97
N ASP A 161 10.12 -9.45 15.31
CA ASP A 161 10.61 -9.52 13.92
C ASP A 161 9.79 -8.69 12.93
N ASP A 162 8.51 -8.49 13.23
CA ASP A 162 7.61 -7.66 12.42
C ASP A 162 7.69 -6.16 12.73
N GLY A 163 8.55 -5.74 13.67
CA GLY A 163 8.69 -4.35 14.08
C GLY A 163 7.78 -3.92 15.22
N THR A 164 6.97 -4.83 15.77
CA THR A 164 6.10 -4.51 16.92
C THR A 164 6.94 -4.20 18.14
N MET A 165 6.69 -3.04 18.76
CA MET A 165 7.40 -2.60 19.96
C MET A 165 6.89 -3.36 21.19
N ILE A 166 7.84 -3.87 22.00
CA ILE A 166 7.53 -4.52 23.27
C ILE A 166 8.18 -3.72 24.39
N VAL A 167 7.40 -3.41 25.41
CA VAL A 167 7.89 -2.78 26.63
C VAL A 167 8.07 -3.87 27.68
N VAL A 168 9.29 -3.99 28.19
CA VAL A 168 9.65 -4.99 29.21
C VAL A 168 9.85 -4.26 30.54
N GLU A 169 9.17 -4.72 31.57
CA GLU A 169 9.33 -4.24 32.92
C GLU A 169 10.22 -5.21 33.72
N GLY A 170 11.13 -4.67 34.53
CA GLY A 170 12.03 -5.47 35.30
C GLY A 170 12.25 -4.99 36.74
#